data_65edff994d0cd24526d4f7f72f831cd4
#
_entry.id   65edff994d0cd24526d4f7f72f831cd4
#
_cell.length_a   1.000
_cell.length_b   1.000
_cell.length_c   1.000
_cell.angle_alpha   90.00
_cell.angle_beta   90.00
_cell.angle_gamma   90.00
#
_symmetry.space_group_name_H-M   'P 1'
#
loop_
_entity.id
_entity.type
_entity.pdbx_description
1 polymer ?
#
loop_
_entity_poly.entity_id
_entity_poly.type
_entity_poly.pdbx_seq_one_letter_code
_entity_poly.pdbx_strand_id
1 'polypeptide(L)'
;MKLIEKLQMSKKELMEKGPIRIVAFGDSITHGSVNIGEMDFESVYHNRLRKKINALGSYYPVNVINAGIGGDTAAKALDRMESQVLIYCPDLVIVCFGLNDVSRDKDTYLDALKIIFGRCKENGADVIFMTPNMLNTYVAEDTNPEYKEYAKKMAFIQTSGRMDEYMSSAREIAKNMNVTVCDCYSKWKKLSETQDTTLLLANRINHPTREMHELFAQSLFDTIFEGKELDRKAADDAMYKENEEKEAVDLEILGYKNFFY
;
A
#
# COMPACT_ATOMS: atom_id res chain seq x y z
N MET A 1 1.05 -10.47 -13.87
CA MET A 1 0.47 -9.39 -13.03
C MET A 1 0.09 -8.24 -13.93
N LYS A 2 -1.18 -7.85 -13.97
CA LYS A 2 -1.71 -6.76 -14.82
C LYS A 2 -0.93 -5.45 -14.65
N LEU A 3 -0.53 -5.15 -13.40
CA LEU A 3 0.30 -3.98 -13.13
C LEU A 3 1.58 -4.00 -13.96
N ILE A 4 2.29 -5.14 -13.99
CA ILE A 4 3.55 -5.28 -14.74
C ILE A 4 3.29 -5.20 -16.24
N GLU A 5 2.21 -5.82 -16.73
CA GLU A 5 1.81 -5.74 -18.15
C GLU A 5 1.56 -4.29 -18.58
N LYS A 6 0.85 -3.51 -17.73
CA LYS A 6 0.66 -2.07 -17.97
C LYS A 6 1.95 -1.27 -17.90
N LEU A 7 2.85 -1.59 -16.97
CA LEU A 7 4.15 -0.93 -16.86
C LEU A 7 5.08 -1.19 -18.05
N GLN A 8 4.83 -2.28 -18.80
CA GLN A 8 5.55 -2.62 -20.05
C GLN A 8 4.92 -1.99 -21.30
N MET A 9 3.73 -1.39 -21.18
CA MET A 9 3.08 -0.72 -22.30
C MET A 9 3.86 0.52 -22.71
N SER A 10 3.81 0.82 -24.01
CA SER A 10 4.26 2.09 -24.53
C SER A 10 3.46 3.27 -23.99
N LYS A 11 3.99 4.47 -24.12
CA LYS A 11 3.26 5.71 -23.78
C LYS A 11 1.91 5.79 -24.50
N LYS A 12 1.90 5.48 -25.80
CA LYS A 12 0.69 5.49 -26.62
C LYS A 12 -0.37 4.53 -26.10
N GLU A 13 0.01 3.30 -25.79
CA GLU A 13 -0.91 2.31 -25.22
C GLU A 13 -1.46 2.75 -23.85
N LEU A 14 -0.62 3.36 -22.99
CA LEU A 14 -1.06 3.89 -21.70
C LEU A 14 -2.00 5.09 -21.84
N MET A 15 -1.79 5.95 -22.85
CA MET A 15 -2.72 7.04 -23.14
C MET A 15 -4.09 6.53 -23.57
N GLU A 16 -4.15 5.47 -24.36
CA GLU A 16 -5.39 4.84 -24.83
C GLU A 16 -6.10 4.04 -23.72
N LYS A 17 -5.34 3.25 -22.92
CA LYS A 17 -5.88 2.36 -21.89
C LYS A 17 -6.07 3.01 -20.53
N GLY A 18 -5.59 4.25 -20.37
CA GLY A 18 -5.64 5.02 -19.14
C GLY A 18 -4.55 4.63 -18.13
N PRO A 19 -4.48 5.36 -17.02
CA PRO A 19 -3.45 5.21 -16.02
C PRO A 19 -3.51 3.86 -15.31
N ILE A 20 -2.39 3.49 -14.69
CA ILE A 20 -2.35 2.38 -13.73
C ILE A 20 -3.15 2.79 -12.50
N ARG A 21 -4.07 1.93 -12.05
CA ARG A 21 -4.93 2.17 -10.90
C ARG A 21 -4.58 1.21 -9.77
N ILE A 22 -4.10 1.77 -8.66
CA ILE A 22 -3.81 1.04 -7.44
C ILE A 22 -4.81 1.49 -6.36
N VAL A 23 -5.46 0.55 -5.69
CA VAL A 23 -6.26 0.83 -4.50
C VAL A 23 -5.51 0.29 -3.29
N ALA A 24 -5.24 1.15 -2.32
CA ALA A 24 -4.73 0.76 -1.02
C ALA A 24 -5.92 0.60 -0.05
N PHE A 25 -6.22 -0.64 0.32
CA PHE A 25 -7.37 -1.02 1.12
C PHE A 25 -6.93 -1.53 2.50
N GLY A 26 -7.30 -0.82 3.55
CA GLY A 26 -6.81 -1.12 4.89
C GLY A 26 -7.41 -0.27 6.00
N ASP A 27 -6.71 -0.28 7.12
CA ASP A 27 -7.07 0.44 8.33
C ASP A 27 -6.36 1.81 8.47
N SER A 28 -6.04 2.23 9.70
CA SER A 28 -5.35 3.50 10.01
C SER A 28 -3.97 3.62 9.35
N ILE A 29 -3.25 2.52 9.17
CA ILE A 29 -1.92 2.54 8.55
C ILE A 29 -2.05 2.95 7.08
N THR A 30 -3.02 2.37 6.38
CA THR A 30 -3.34 2.72 5.00
C THR A 30 -3.93 4.12 4.89
N HIS A 31 -4.76 4.52 5.87
CA HIS A 31 -5.33 5.87 5.91
C HIS A 31 -4.24 6.96 6.00
N GLY A 32 -3.12 6.69 6.66
CA GLY A 32 -2.01 7.62 6.88
C GLY A 32 -2.00 8.21 8.29
N SER A 33 -2.58 7.50 9.28
CA SER A 33 -2.54 7.91 10.68
C SER A 33 -1.12 7.78 11.23
N VAL A 34 -0.62 8.86 11.82
CA VAL A 34 0.70 8.92 12.48
C VAL A 34 0.50 8.92 13.98
N ASN A 35 -0.20 9.91 14.49
CA ASN A 35 -0.53 10.04 15.89
C ASN A 35 -2.04 10.22 16.04
N ILE A 36 -2.52 10.37 17.27
CA ILE A 36 -3.95 10.58 17.54
C ILE A 36 -4.40 11.89 16.91
N GLY A 37 -5.37 11.79 15.99
CA GLY A 37 -5.88 12.95 15.27
C GLY A 37 -4.93 13.54 14.22
N GLU A 38 -3.75 12.95 14.04
CA GLU A 38 -2.75 13.39 13.07
C GLU A 38 -2.68 12.46 11.87
N MET A 39 -2.89 13.01 10.69
CA MET A 39 -2.84 12.31 9.41
C MET A 39 -1.71 12.86 8.55
N ASP A 40 -1.00 11.97 7.86
CA ASP A 40 0.03 12.33 6.89
C ASP A 40 -0.15 11.53 5.59
N PHE A 41 -0.80 12.16 4.63
CA PHE A 41 -1.05 11.56 3.32
C PHE A 41 0.18 11.57 2.39
N GLU A 42 1.18 12.41 2.71
CA GLU A 42 2.40 12.50 1.89
C GLU A 42 3.40 11.39 2.22
N SER A 43 3.57 11.07 3.50
CA SER A 43 4.53 10.06 3.95
C SER A 43 3.98 8.64 3.91
N VAL A 44 2.66 8.45 3.71
CA VAL A 44 2.02 7.13 3.70
C VAL A 44 2.60 6.22 2.62
N TYR A 45 2.71 4.93 2.92
CA TYR A 45 3.44 3.94 2.12
C TYR A 45 2.99 3.87 0.66
N HIS A 46 1.70 3.95 0.39
CA HIS A 46 1.19 3.85 -0.98
C HIS A 46 1.50 5.10 -1.83
N ASN A 47 1.59 6.28 -1.22
CA ASN A 47 2.04 7.48 -1.92
C ASN A 47 3.55 7.42 -2.22
N ARG A 48 4.35 6.87 -1.27
CA ARG A 48 5.77 6.59 -1.52
C ARG A 48 5.96 5.56 -2.64
N LEU A 49 5.16 4.49 -2.64
CA LEU A 49 5.16 3.49 -3.72
C LEU A 49 4.85 4.14 -5.08
N ARG A 50 3.82 5.00 -5.14
CA ARG A 50 3.50 5.76 -6.35
C ARG A 50 4.70 6.57 -6.86
N LYS A 51 5.37 7.30 -5.95
CA LYS A 51 6.57 8.09 -6.29
C LYS A 51 7.70 7.19 -6.82
N LYS A 52 7.92 6.02 -6.22
CA LYS A 52 8.93 5.05 -6.69
C LYS A 52 8.60 4.51 -8.09
N ILE A 53 7.34 4.17 -8.35
CA ILE A 53 6.93 3.70 -9.68
C ILE A 53 7.07 4.82 -10.72
N ASN A 54 6.65 6.04 -10.39
CA ASN A 54 6.79 7.18 -11.31
C ASN A 54 8.26 7.47 -11.65
N ALA A 55 9.20 7.18 -10.74
CA ALA A 55 10.64 7.38 -10.96
C ALA A 55 11.28 6.34 -11.88
N LEU A 56 10.57 5.28 -12.27
CA LEU A 56 11.09 4.24 -13.20
C LEU A 56 11.27 4.75 -14.64
N GLY A 57 10.62 5.84 -15.02
CA GLY A 57 10.75 6.40 -16.37
C GLY A 57 9.89 7.64 -16.61
N SER A 58 9.98 8.17 -17.82
CA SER A 58 9.38 9.46 -18.19
C SER A 58 7.85 9.48 -18.22
N TYR A 59 7.19 8.33 -18.32
CA TYR A 59 5.73 8.27 -18.41
C TYR A 59 5.17 6.99 -17.77
N TYR A 60 4.94 7.04 -16.46
CA TYR A 60 4.23 6.00 -15.70
C TYR A 60 3.08 6.65 -14.92
N PRO A 61 1.93 6.90 -15.58
CA PRO A 61 0.77 7.50 -14.92
C PRO A 61 0.17 6.52 -13.91
N VAL A 62 0.41 6.74 -12.62
CA VAL A 62 -0.11 5.90 -11.55
C VAL A 62 -1.04 6.71 -10.67
N ASN A 63 -2.29 6.27 -10.59
CA ASN A 63 -3.27 6.76 -9.63
C ASN A 63 -3.34 5.80 -8.46
N VAL A 64 -3.19 6.34 -7.25
CA VAL A 64 -3.40 5.57 -6.01
C VAL A 64 -4.63 6.12 -5.31
N ILE A 65 -5.58 5.23 -5.04
CA ILE A 65 -6.79 5.51 -4.27
C ILE A 65 -6.55 5.01 -2.86
N ASN A 66 -6.59 5.94 -1.90
CA ASN A 66 -6.53 5.61 -0.48
C ASN A 66 -7.92 5.19 0.01
N ALA A 67 -8.12 3.91 0.23
CA ALA A 67 -9.31 3.31 0.82
C ALA A 67 -9.04 2.80 2.26
N GLY A 68 -8.18 3.50 3.00
CA GLY A 68 -7.91 3.25 4.41
C GLY A 68 -8.91 3.97 5.31
N ILE A 69 -9.36 3.31 6.38
CA ILE A 69 -10.21 3.92 7.42
C ILE A 69 -9.64 3.57 8.81
N GLY A 70 -9.40 4.60 9.64
CA GLY A 70 -8.89 4.41 11.00
C GLY A 70 -9.80 3.52 11.86
N GLY A 71 -9.20 2.56 12.57
CA GLY A 71 -9.94 1.63 13.44
C GLY A 71 -10.72 0.53 12.74
N ASP A 72 -10.63 0.45 11.40
CA ASP A 72 -11.36 -0.55 10.62
C ASP A 72 -10.76 -1.96 10.76
N THR A 73 -11.58 -2.96 10.53
CA THR A 73 -11.21 -4.38 10.47
C THR A 73 -11.53 -4.94 9.11
N ALA A 74 -10.90 -6.06 8.73
CA ALA A 74 -11.19 -6.72 7.46
C ALA A 74 -12.70 -7.04 7.31
N ALA A 75 -13.35 -7.48 8.39
CA ALA A 75 -14.78 -7.79 8.39
C ALA A 75 -15.66 -6.55 8.14
N LYS A 76 -15.40 -5.44 8.83
CA LYS A 76 -16.13 -4.18 8.62
C LYS A 76 -15.89 -3.58 7.23
N ALA A 77 -14.68 -3.74 6.72
CA ALA A 77 -14.30 -3.21 5.43
C ALA A 77 -15.09 -3.83 4.25
N LEU A 78 -15.71 -5.00 4.44
CA LEU A 78 -16.57 -5.63 3.43
C LEU A 78 -17.75 -4.73 3.02
N ASP A 79 -18.33 -3.97 3.95
CA ASP A 79 -19.48 -3.10 3.71
C ASP A 79 -19.19 -1.98 2.70
N ARG A 80 -17.91 -1.54 2.64
CA ARG A 80 -17.47 -0.44 1.78
C ARG A 80 -16.66 -0.88 0.56
N MET A 81 -16.43 -2.17 0.42
CA MET A 81 -15.56 -2.72 -0.62
C MET A 81 -16.04 -2.39 -2.03
N GLU A 82 -17.36 -2.49 -2.29
CA GLU A 82 -17.92 -2.17 -3.60
C GLU A 82 -17.69 -0.71 -3.99
N SER A 83 -18.08 0.20 -3.11
CA SER A 83 -18.07 1.65 -3.39
C SER A 83 -16.69 2.31 -3.30
N GLN A 84 -15.74 1.71 -2.56
CA GLN A 84 -14.43 2.34 -2.31
C GLN A 84 -13.25 1.57 -2.91
N VAL A 85 -13.48 0.36 -3.44
CA VAL A 85 -12.41 -0.45 -4.05
C VAL A 85 -12.81 -0.91 -5.45
N LEU A 86 -13.85 -1.72 -5.58
CA LEU A 86 -14.17 -2.44 -6.82
C LEU A 86 -14.69 -1.51 -7.92
N ILE A 87 -15.43 -0.45 -7.57
CA ILE A 87 -15.93 0.55 -8.52
C ILE A 87 -14.83 1.21 -9.36
N TYR A 88 -13.61 1.27 -8.84
CA TYR A 88 -12.47 1.86 -9.56
C TYR A 88 -11.85 0.91 -10.57
N CYS A 89 -12.30 -0.34 -10.67
CA CYS A 89 -11.72 -1.38 -11.54
C CYS A 89 -10.19 -1.37 -11.45
N PRO A 90 -9.59 -1.59 -10.26
CA PRO A 90 -8.15 -1.44 -10.05
C PRO A 90 -7.34 -2.46 -10.84
N ASP A 91 -6.12 -2.09 -11.20
CA ASP A 91 -5.13 -3.03 -11.74
C ASP A 91 -4.46 -3.80 -10.60
N LEU A 92 -4.32 -3.16 -9.42
CA LEU A 92 -3.78 -3.74 -8.20
C LEU A 92 -4.57 -3.27 -6.97
N VAL A 93 -4.90 -4.20 -6.08
CA VAL A 93 -5.37 -3.90 -4.72
C VAL A 93 -4.30 -4.33 -3.72
N ILE A 94 -3.84 -3.39 -2.89
CA ILE A 94 -2.97 -3.65 -1.74
C ILE A 94 -3.88 -3.77 -0.53
N VAL A 95 -3.96 -4.96 0.07
CA VAL A 95 -4.80 -5.24 1.25
C VAL A 95 -3.93 -5.26 2.49
N CYS A 96 -4.24 -4.40 3.47
CA CYS A 96 -3.49 -4.31 4.73
C CYS A 96 -4.44 -4.20 5.93
N PHE A 97 -4.73 -5.32 6.56
CA PHE A 97 -5.52 -5.45 7.78
C PHE A 97 -4.83 -6.39 8.77
N GLY A 98 -5.21 -6.32 10.04
CA GLY A 98 -4.71 -7.22 11.09
C GLY A 98 -4.50 -6.55 12.43
N LEU A 99 -4.10 -5.25 12.48
CA LEU A 99 -3.80 -4.55 13.74
C LEU A 99 -5.04 -4.37 14.63
N ASN A 100 -6.21 -4.15 14.06
CA ASN A 100 -7.47 -4.06 14.81
C ASN A 100 -8.16 -5.42 14.95
N ASP A 101 -7.98 -6.29 13.96
CA ASP A 101 -8.56 -7.63 13.90
C ASP A 101 -8.00 -8.53 15.01
N VAL A 102 -6.73 -8.38 15.36
CA VAL A 102 -6.07 -9.18 16.39
C VAL A 102 -6.73 -9.09 17.78
N SER A 103 -7.52 -8.04 18.01
CA SER A 103 -8.36 -7.87 19.22
C SER A 103 -9.75 -8.50 19.11
N ARG A 104 -10.07 -9.14 17.99
CA ARG A 104 -11.35 -9.75 17.64
C ARG A 104 -11.23 -11.26 17.52
N ASP A 105 -12.24 -11.89 16.95
CA ASP A 105 -12.22 -13.30 16.60
C ASP A 105 -11.35 -13.55 15.36
N LYS A 106 -10.50 -14.59 15.41
CA LYS A 106 -9.56 -14.91 14.35
C LYS A 106 -10.24 -15.44 13.10
N ASP A 107 -11.25 -16.31 13.26
CA ASP A 107 -11.92 -16.91 12.11
C ASP A 107 -12.70 -15.86 11.33
N THR A 108 -13.35 -14.91 12.03
CA THR A 108 -13.99 -13.75 11.41
C THR A 108 -13.00 -12.93 10.57
N TYR A 109 -11.79 -12.71 11.06
CA TYR A 109 -10.73 -12.02 10.30
C TYR A 109 -10.31 -12.80 9.05
N LEU A 110 -10.04 -14.08 9.21
CA LEU A 110 -9.57 -14.94 8.12
C LEU A 110 -10.64 -15.11 7.03
N ASP A 111 -11.91 -15.27 7.40
CA ASP A 111 -13.02 -15.38 6.45
C ASP A 111 -13.24 -14.06 5.69
N ALA A 112 -13.11 -12.92 6.38
CA ALA A 112 -13.15 -11.62 5.72
C ALA A 112 -12.02 -11.44 4.69
N LEU A 113 -10.79 -11.85 5.01
CA LEU A 113 -9.68 -11.83 4.07
C LEU A 113 -9.95 -12.70 2.83
N LYS A 114 -10.50 -13.91 3.01
CA LYS A 114 -10.88 -14.78 1.88
C LYS A 114 -11.88 -14.08 0.95
N ILE A 115 -12.90 -13.43 1.52
CA ILE A 115 -13.92 -12.69 0.75
C ILE A 115 -13.25 -11.51 0.02
N ILE A 116 -12.42 -10.73 0.69
CA ILE A 116 -11.73 -9.59 0.09
C ILE A 116 -10.87 -10.05 -1.09
N PHE A 117 -10.02 -11.06 -0.89
CA PHE A 117 -9.15 -11.57 -1.94
C PHE A 117 -9.94 -12.13 -3.12
N GLY A 118 -11.00 -12.91 -2.86
CA GLY A 118 -11.88 -13.48 -3.88
C GLY A 118 -12.51 -12.39 -4.74
N ARG A 119 -13.20 -11.43 -4.11
CA ARG A 119 -13.89 -10.34 -4.82
C ARG A 119 -12.96 -9.44 -5.61
N CYS A 120 -11.75 -9.13 -5.10
CA CYS A 120 -10.75 -8.38 -5.86
C CYS A 120 -10.33 -9.14 -7.13
N LYS A 121 -10.07 -10.44 -7.02
CA LYS A 121 -9.68 -11.28 -8.17
C LYS A 121 -10.83 -11.45 -9.17
N GLU A 122 -12.06 -11.61 -8.72
CA GLU A 122 -13.27 -11.65 -9.56
C GLU A 122 -13.48 -10.33 -10.32
N ASN A 123 -13.19 -9.20 -9.70
CA ASN A 123 -13.16 -7.87 -10.34
C ASN A 123 -12.01 -7.74 -11.35
N GLY A 124 -11.10 -8.70 -11.37
CA GLY A 124 -9.97 -8.78 -12.28
C GLY A 124 -8.74 -8.00 -11.83
N ALA A 125 -8.64 -7.61 -10.56
CA ALA A 125 -7.46 -6.98 -10.00
C ALA A 125 -6.40 -8.00 -9.62
N ASP A 126 -5.12 -7.62 -9.71
CA ASP A 126 -4.06 -8.27 -8.93
C ASP A 126 -4.25 -7.94 -7.45
N VAL A 127 -3.85 -8.85 -6.57
CA VAL A 127 -3.95 -8.65 -5.13
C VAL A 127 -2.58 -8.87 -4.48
N ILE A 128 -2.15 -7.93 -3.65
CA ILE A 128 -1.04 -8.08 -2.73
C ILE A 128 -1.60 -7.96 -1.30
N PHE A 129 -1.42 -9.01 -0.51
CA PHE A 129 -1.63 -8.94 0.92
C PHE A 129 -0.35 -8.43 1.60
N MET A 130 -0.39 -7.21 2.10
CA MET A 130 0.70 -6.63 2.88
C MET A 130 0.40 -6.85 4.36
N THR A 131 1.25 -7.63 5.06
CA THR A 131 1.12 -7.76 6.50
C THR A 131 1.51 -6.44 7.18
N PRO A 132 0.80 -6.00 8.26
CA PRO A 132 1.11 -4.75 8.96
C PRO A 132 2.42 -4.83 9.76
N ASN A 133 2.75 -3.77 10.47
CA ASN A 133 3.84 -3.71 11.46
C ASN A 133 3.52 -4.54 12.73
N MET A 134 4.53 -4.67 13.59
CA MET A 134 4.33 -5.12 14.97
C MET A 134 3.56 -4.08 15.78
N LEU A 135 2.89 -4.53 16.83
CA LEU A 135 2.41 -3.69 17.92
C LEU A 135 3.58 -3.36 18.87
N ASN A 136 3.35 -2.45 19.82
CA ASN A 136 4.30 -2.19 20.90
C ASN A 136 4.56 -3.45 21.73
N THR A 137 5.74 -3.54 22.31
CA THR A 137 6.16 -4.68 23.16
C THR A 137 6.12 -4.34 24.66
N TYR A 138 6.00 -3.07 24.98
CA TYR A 138 5.85 -2.52 26.33
C TYR A 138 5.14 -1.16 26.26
N VAL A 139 4.79 -0.58 27.40
CA VAL A 139 4.26 0.78 27.48
C VAL A 139 5.41 1.75 27.66
N ALA A 140 5.73 2.52 26.65
CA ALA A 140 6.78 3.53 26.70
C ALA A 140 6.41 4.67 27.64
N GLU A 141 7.42 5.33 28.21
CA GLU A 141 7.23 6.42 29.19
C GLU A 141 6.45 7.59 28.56
N ASP A 142 6.77 7.93 27.32
CA ASP A 142 6.16 8.99 26.49
C ASP A 142 4.84 8.58 25.83
N THR A 143 4.31 7.38 26.13
CA THR A 143 2.96 7.00 25.67
C THR A 143 1.92 7.96 26.27
N ASN A 144 1.04 8.51 25.42
CA ASN A 144 -0.03 9.39 25.88
C ASN A 144 -0.82 8.75 27.04
N PRO A 145 -0.94 9.43 28.19
CA PRO A 145 -1.55 8.89 29.40
C PRO A 145 -2.95 8.28 29.21
N GLU A 146 -3.77 8.87 28.34
CA GLU A 146 -5.13 8.39 28.06
C GLU A 146 -5.14 7.01 27.36
N TYR A 147 -4.04 6.63 26.70
CA TYR A 147 -3.94 5.39 25.93
C TYR A 147 -3.03 4.34 26.59
N LYS A 148 -2.51 4.58 27.80
CA LYS A 148 -1.61 3.62 28.47
C LYS A 148 -2.24 2.25 28.70
N GLU A 149 -3.53 2.20 29.07
CA GLU A 149 -4.23 0.92 29.23
C GLU A 149 -4.43 0.19 27.90
N TYR A 150 -4.72 0.93 26.84
CA TYR A 150 -4.77 0.36 25.51
C TYR A 150 -3.38 -0.14 25.04
N ALA A 151 -2.33 0.63 25.31
CA ALA A 151 -0.94 0.23 25.03
C ALA A 151 -0.54 -1.06 25.78
N LYS A 152 -0.95 -1.22 27.07
CA LYS A 152 -0.73 -2.47 27.82
C LYS A 152 -1.41 -3.66 27.13
N LYS A 153 -2.65 -3.50 26.70
CA LYS A 153 -3.39 -4.55 26.00
C LYS A 153 -2.68 -4.93 24.69
N MET A 154 -2.23 -3.96 23.90
CA MET A 154 -1.55 -4.21 22.63
C MET A 154 -0.18 -4.87 22.85
N ALA A 155 0.58 -4.42 23.84
CA ALA A 155 1.84 -5.05 24.24
C ALA A 155 1.64 -6.52 24.65
N PHE A 156 0.61 -6.82 25.41
CA PHE A 156 0.27 -8.20 25.76
C PHE A 156 -0.08 -9.04 24.53
N ILE A 157 -0.87 -8.50 23.59
CA ILE A 157 -1.21 -9.19 22.34
C ILE A 157 0.06 -9.50 21.55
N GLN A 158 1.01 -8.55 21.46
CA GLN A 158 2.26 -8.77 20.74
C GLN A 158 3.14 -9.82 21.44
N THR A 159 3.36 -9.66 22.75
CA THR A 159 4.30 -10.50 23.51
C THR A 159 3.77 -11.90 23.82
N SER A 160 2.45 -12.09 23.84
CA SER A 160 1.83 -13.41 23.97
C SER A 160 1.90 -14.28 22.72
N GLY A 161 2.38 -13.73 21.58
CA GLY A 161 2.42 -14.45 20.30
C GLY A 161 1.10 -14.44 19.53
N ARG A 162 0.05 -13.79 20.06
CA ARG A 162 -1.25 -13.73 19.38
C ARG A 162 -1.14 -13.03 18.01
N MET A 163 -0.36 -11.94 17.92
CA MET A 163 -0.13 -11.27 16.63
C MET A 163 0.61 -12.19 15.64
N ASP A 164 1.61 -12.94 16.11
CA ASP A 164 2.34 -13.93 15.28
C ASP A 164 1.38 -14.99 14.70
N GLU A 165 0.45 -15.49 15.53
CA GLU A 165 -0.55 -16.48 15.11
C GLU A 165 -1.49 -15.90 14.03
N TYR A 166 -2.01 -14.69 14.21
CA TYR A 166 -2.90 -14.05 13.23
C TYR A 166 -2.19 -13.82 11.88
N MET A 167 -0.96 -13.30 11.92
CA MET A 167 -0.19 -13.05 10.70
C MET A 167 0.22 -14.34 10.01
N SER A 168 0.55 -15.39 10.75
CA SER A 168 0.86 -16.70 10.18
C SER A 168 -0.35 -17.28 9.45
N SER A 169 -1.52 -17.29 10.10
CA SER A 169 -2.76 -17.79 9.52
C SER A 169 -3.19 -16.98 8.29
N ALA A 170 -3.06 -15.64 8.33
CA ALA A 170 -3.40 -14.77 7.21
C ALA A 170 -2.49 -15.01 5.99
N ARG A 171 -1.17 -15.22 6.21
CA ARG A 171 -0.24 -15.59 5.13
C ARG A 171 -0.58 -16.94 4.51
N GLU A 172 -1.00 -17.90 5.32
CA GLU A 172 -1.44 -19.21 4.84
C GLU A 172 -2.69 -19.08 3.95
N ILE A 173 -3.70 -18.31 4.37
CA ILE A 173 -4.88 -18.01 3.55
C ILE A 173 -4.46 -17.36 2.23
N ALA A 174 -3.61 -16.34 2.25
CA ALA A 174 -3.14 -15.68 1.05
C ALA A 174 -2.44 -16.67 0.10
N LYS A 175 -1.55 -17.52 0.62
CA LYS A 175 -0.86 -18.56 -0.15
C LYS A 175 -1.86 -19.55 -0.77
N ASN A 176 -2.82 -20.06 0.00
CA ASN A 176 -3.80 -21.03 -0.47
C ASN A 176 -4.73 -20.46 -1.56
N MET A 177 -4.91 -19.13 -1.55
CA MET A 177 -5.68 -18.41 -2.56
C MET A 177 -4.81 -17.85 -3.71
N ASN A 178 -3.52 -18.19 -3.80
CA ASN A 178 -2.58 -17.65 -4.78
C ASN A 178 -2.60 -16.11 -4.79
N VAL A 179 -2.55 -15.50 -3.60
CA VAL A 179 -2.38 -14.06 -3.38
C VAL A 179 -0.93 -13.78 -3.01
N THR A 180 -0.31 -12.84 -3.69
CA THR A 180 1.07 -12.42 -3.40
C THR A 180 1.13 -11.80 -2.00
N VAL A 181 2.12 -12.21 -1.20
CA VAL A 181 2.34 -11.68 0.15
C VAL A 181 3.53 -10.73 0.17
N CYS A 182 3.31 -9.51 0.63
CA CYS A 182 4.36 -8.58 1.03
C CYS A 182 4.50 -8.64 2.55
N ASP A 183 5.45 -9.46 3.03
CA ASP A 183 5.56 -9.75 4.47
C ASP A 183 6.36 -8.69 5.24
N CYS A 184 5.72 -7.57 5.52
CA CYS A 184 6.28 -6.50 6.33
C CYS A 184 6.37 -6.88 7.81
N TYR A 185 5.43 -7.70 8.33
CA TYR A 185 5.47 -8.16 9.72
C TYR A 185 6.76 -8.90 10.04
N SER A 186 7.18 -9.83 9.18
CA SER A 186 8.45 -10.54 9.36
C SER A 186 9.66 -9.61 9.29
N LYS A 187 9.62 -8.56 8.48
CA LYS A 187 10.67 -7.53 8.46
C LYS A 187 10.74 -6.74 9.78
N TRP A 188 9.58 -6.40 10.35
CA TRP A 188 9.50 -5.76 11.67
C TRP A 188 10.01 -6.68 12.79
N LYS A 189 9.67 -7.96 12.76
CA LYS A 189 10.22 -8.96 13.70
C LYS A 189 11.74 -9.02 13.61
N LYS A 190 12.30 -8.99 12.40
CA LYS A 190 13.75 -8.97 12.22
C LYS A 190 14.38 -7.68 12.75
N LEU A 191 13.74 -6.52 12.57
CA LEU A 191 14.20 -5.26 13.18
C LEU A 191 14.20 -5.34 14.70
N SER A 192 13.20 -6.01 15.31
CA SER A 192 13.11 -6.14 16.77
C SER A 192 14.24 -6.95 17.42
N GLU A 193 15.04 -7.67 16.64
CA GLU A 193 16.22 -8.38 17.16
C GLU A 193 17.38 -7.41 17.52
N THR A 194 17.39 -6.22 16.95
CA THR A 194 18.49 -5.24 17.11
C THR A 194 18.02 -3.84 17.46
N GLN A 195 16.73 -3.55 17.36
CA GLN A 195 16.15 -2.22 17.58
C GLN A 195 14.91 -2.30 18.47
N ASP A 196 14.67 -1.27 19.23
CA ASP A 196 13.42 -1.10 19.96
C ASP A 196 12.30 -0.67 19.00
N THR A 197 11.50 -1.63 18.56
CA THR A 197 10.40 -1.38 17.61
C THR A 197 9.25 -0.58 18.20
N THR A 198 9.09 -0.51 19.52
CA THR A 198 8.09 0.37 20.15
C THR A 198 8.40 1.84 19.86
N LEU A 199 9.67 2.22 19.81
CA LEU A 199 10.11 3.58 19.48
C LEU A 199 9.94 3.92 17.98
N LEU A 200 9.80 2.92 17.12
CA LEU A 200 9.49 3.09 15.70
C LEU A 200 7.98 3.31 15.44
N LEU A 201 7.18 3.28 16.50
CA LEU A 201 5.75 3.60 16.45
C LEU A 201 5.55 5.05 16.92
N ALA A 202 4.94 5.89 16.09
CA ALA A 202 4.75 7.31 16.37
C ALA A 202 3.87 7.55 17.61
N ASN A 203 2.81 6.76 17.76
CA ASN A 203 1.92 6.80 18.93
C ASN A 203 2.35 5.84 20.06
N ARG A 204 3.51 5.18 19.93
CA ARG A 204 4.03 4.15 20.87
C ARG A 204 3.12 2.93 21.06
N ILE A 205 2.21 2.68 20.11
CA ILE A 205 1.23 1.58 20.24
C ILE A 205 1.17 0.75 18.96
N ASN A 206 0.80 1.35 17.82
CA ASN A 206 0.52 0.61 16.59
C ASN A 206 0.72 1.41 15.29
N HIS A 207 0.86 2.72 15.33
CA HIS A 207 1.08 3.53 14.13
C HIS A 207 2.57 3.72 13.87
N PRO A 208 3.09 3.31 12.71
CA PRO A 208 4.50 3.53 12.35
C PRO A 208 4.84 5.03 12.31
N THR A 209 6.11 5.36 12.56
CA THR A 209 6.58 6.72 12.26
C THR A 209 6.53 6.97 10.74
N ARG A 210 6.62 8.25 10.34
CA ARG A 210 6.63 8.63 8.91
C ARG A 210 7.73 7.91 8.15
N GLU A 211 8.91 7.81 8.75
CA GLU A 211 10.07 7.15 8.17
C GLU A 211 9.81 5.67 7.93
N MET A 212 9.12 5.01 8.87
CA MET A 212 8.83 3.58 8.78
C MET A 212 7.84 3.23 7.67
N HIS A 213 7.07 4.18 7.15
CA HIS A 213 6.28 3.96 5.93
C HIS A 213 7.17 3.65 4.71
N GLU A 214 8.47 4.01 4.74
CA GLU A 214 9.42 3.64 3.70
C GLU A 214 9.67 2.13 3.66
N LEU A 215 9.71 1.45 4.82
CA LEU A 215 9.84 -0.01 4.86
C LEU A 215 8.71 -0.71 4.10
N PHE A 216 7.47 -0.24 4.27
CA PHE A 216 6.33 -0.79 3.55
C PHE A 216 6.40 -0.49 2.05
N ALA A 217 6.70 0.75 1.69
CA ALA A 217 6.80 1.19 0.30
C ALA A 217 7.89 0.44 -0.46
N GLN A 218 9.08 0.30 0.15
CA GLN A 218 10.18 -0.45 -0.45
C GLN A 218 9.85 -1.94 -0.53
N SER A 219 9.24 -2.52 0.51
CA SER A 219 8.84 -3.92 0.50
C SER A 219 7.82 -4.23 -0.60
N LEU A 220 6.84 -3.35 -0.80
CA LEU A 220 5.87 -3.47 -1.89
C LEU A 220 6.56 -3.34 -3.25
N PHE A 221 7.45 -2.36 -3.39
CA PHE A 221 8.20 -2.15 -4.62
C PHE A 221 9.02 -3.40 -4.97
N ASP A 222 9.78 -3.94 -4.02
CA ASP A 222 10.55 -5.17 -4.20
C ASP A 222 9.64 -6.35 -4.58
N THR A 223 8.50 -6.52 -3.87
CA THR A 223 7.53 -7.59 -4.15
C THR A 223 6.93 -7.48 -5.56
N ILE A 224 6.67 -6.28 -6.03
CA ILE A 224 6.10 -6.05 -7.37
C ILE A 224 7.14 -6.35 -8.45
N PHE A 225 8.40 -5.94 -8.24
CA PHE A 225 9.44 -5.94 -9.27
C PHE A 225 10.47 -7.07 -9.13
N GLU A 226 10.38 -7.92 -8.09
CA GLU A 226 11.32 -9.02 -7.87
C GLU A 226 11.46 -9.90 -9.11
N GLY A 227 12.70 -9.99 -9.64
CA GLY A 227 13.03 -10.80 -10.82
C GLY A 227 12.40 -10.33 -12.14
N LYS A 228 11.89 -9.09 -12.19
CA LYS A 228 11.23 -8.52 -13.39
C LYS A 228 12.02 -7.33 -13.88
N GLU A 229 12.42 -7.40 -15.15
CA GLU A 229 12.92 -6.26 -15.88
C GLU A 229 11.76 -5.60 -16.64
N LEU A 230 11.70 -4.27 -16.59
CA LEU A 230 10.74 -3.50 -17.39
C LEU A 230 11.42 -3.18 -18.73
N ASP A 231 11.02 -3.92 -19.76
CA ASP A 231 11.43 -3.62 -21.14
C ASP A 231 10.37 -2.73 -21.81
N ARG A 232 10.63 -1.44 -21.81
CA ARG A 232 9.73 -0.47 -22.44
C ARG A 232 10.19 -0.19 -23.85
N LYS A 233 9.29 -0.33 -24.82
CA LYS A 233 9.59 -0.15 -26.25
C LYS A 233 10.12 1.26 -26.54
N ALA A 234 11.41 1.37 -26.78
CA ALA A 234 12.10 2.65 -27.05
C ALA A 234 11.57 3.39 -28.28
N ALA A 235 10.97 2.67 -29.24
CA ALA A 235 10.42 3.25 -30.46
C ALA A 235 9.28 4.26 -30.21
N ASP A 236 8.46 4.04 -29.17
CA ASP A 236 7.35 4.94 -28.85
C ASP A 236 7.82 6.21 -28.13
N ASP A 237 8.98 6.14 -27.47
CA ASP A 237 9.59 7.32 -26.84
C ASP A 237 10.16 8.29 -27.89
N ALA A 238 10.66 7.78 -28.99
CA ALA A 238 11.12 8.60 -30.11
C ALA A 238 9.95 9.29 -30.82
N MET A 239 8.87 8.57 -31.10
CA MET A 239 7.67 9.11 -31.74
C MET A 239 6.95 10.16 -30.85
N TYR A 240 7.00 10.01 -29.53
CA TYR A 240 6.43 11.00 -28.62
C TYR A 240 7.23 12.31 -28.62
N LYS A 241 8.56 12.22 -28.62
CA LYS A 241 9.44 13.40 -28.77
C LYS A 241 9.20 14.16 -30.07
N GLU A 242 9.02 13.42 -31.17
CA GLU A 242 8.72 14.01 -32.46
C GLU A 242 7.38 14.75 -32.50
N ASN A 243 6.37 14.23 -31.75
CA ASN A 243 5.09 14.90 -31.61
C ASN A 243 5.15 16.12 -30.66
N GLU A 244 5.91 16.05 -29.56
CA GLU A 244 6.16 17.21 -28.68
C GLU A 244 6.86 18.35 -29.45
N GLU A 245 7.84 18.01 -30.30
CA GLU A 245 8.52 18.99 -31.14
C GLU A 245 7.56 19.62 -32.16
N LYS A 246 6.64 18.85 -32.76
CA LYS A 246 5.63 19.36 -33.69
C LYS A 246 4.62 20.27 -32.97
N GLU A 247 4.10 19.88 -31.80
CA GLU A 247 3.20 20.72 -30.99
C GLU A 247 3.89 22.02 -30.55
N ALA A 248 5.15 21.97 -30.18
CA ALA A 248 5.93 23.15 -29.82
C ALA A 248 6.07 24.13 -31.02
N VAL A 249 6.28 23.59 -32.21
CA VAL A 249 6.33 24.39 -33.45
C VAL A 249 4.97 25.01 -33.79
N ASP A 250 3.89 24.25 -33.63
CA ASP A 250 2.52 24.75 -33.86
C ASP A 250 2.13 25.87 -32.88
N LEU A 251 2.50 25.76 -31.61
CA LEU A 251 2.32 26.79 -30.60
C LEU A 251 3.15 28.06 -30.90
N GLU A 252 4.34 27.89 -31.46
CA GLU A 252 5.18 29.00 -31.93
C GLU A 252 4.54 29.74 -33.10
N ILE A 253 3.98 29.01 -34.08
CA ILE A 253 3.26 29.56 -35.22
C ILE A 253 2.01 30.31 -34.76
N LEU A 254 1.32 29.85 -33.71
CA LEU A 254 0.16 30.49 -33.12
C LEU A 254 0.49 31.69 -32.19
N GLY A 255 1.77 32.03 -32.01
CA GLY A 255 2.22 33.18 -31.22
C GLY A 255 2.23 32.97 -29.69
N TYR A 256 2.11 31.75 -29.23
CA TYR A 256 2.14 31.41 -27.79
C TYR A 256 3.54 31.16 -27.22
N LYS A 257 4.60 31.66 -27.89
CA LYS A 257 6.01 31.43 -27.55
C LYS A 257 6.44 31.81 -26.13
N ASN A 258 5.66 32.60 -25.40
CA ASN A 258 6.07 33.21 -24.13
C ASN A 258 5.22 32.80 -22.91
N PHE A 259 4.41 31.77 -23.01
CA PHE A 259 3.53 31.36 -21.87
C PHE A 259 4.09 30.26 -20.97
N PHE A 260 5.25 29.69 -21.27
CA PHE A 260 5.80 28.53 -20.56
C PHE A 260 7.26 28.71 -20.07
N TYR A 261 7.65 29.95 -19.72
CA TYR A 261 8.91 30.20 -19.01
C TYR A 261 8.66 31.00 -17.75
#